data_b3b8b39e9e1c2675a2699846bab6a8bb
#
_entry.id   b3b8b39e9e1c2675a2699846bab6a8bb
#
_cell.length_a   1.000
_cell.length_b   1.000
_cell.length_c   1.000
_cell.angle_alpha   90.00
_cell.angle_beta   90.00
_cell.angle_gamma   90.00
#
_symmetry.space_group_name_H-M   'P 1'
#
loop_
_entity.id
_entity.type
_entity.pdbx_description
1 polymer ?
#
loop_
_entity_poly.entity_id
_entity_poly.type
_entity_poly.pdbx_seq_one_letter_code
_entity_poly.pdbx_strand_id
1 'polypeptide(L)'
;DDPRCYCIAKKKPGKVAIVTGGGTGHLPLFLGYVGDGLLDGCAVGGVFQSPSADQIFEVSKEVDSGAGVLYLYGNYTGDIMNFDMASELCEMEDIETASIVGADDVNSGELAIRRGVAGIFFMYKAAGAKAAMGGKLKEVLAAAQYAKDRTRTVGFALSPCIIPEVGKPNFTLGPN
;
A
#
# COMPACT_ATOMS: atom_id res chain seq x y z
N ASP A 1 13.02 -4.82 -15.66
CA ASP A 1 11.60 -4.77 -16.13
C ASP A 1 10.78 -5.93 -15.53
N ASP A 2 10.41 -5.84 -14.23
CA ASP A 2 9.50 -6.80 -13.60
C ASP A 2 8.05 -6.39 -13.94
N PRO A 3 7.26 -7.26 -14.62
CA PRO A 3 5.87 -6.93 -14.99
C PRO A 3 4.93 -6.80 -13.78
N ARG A 4 5.43 -6.98 -12.56
CA ARG A 4 4.70 -6.80 -11.31
C ARG A 4 5.01 -5.46 -10.61
N CYS A 5 5.81 -4.61 -11.25
CA CYS A 5 6.13 -3.26 -10.81
C CYS A 5 5.43 -2.24 -11.72
N TYR A 6 4.55 -1.44 -11.15
CA TYR A 6 3.74 -0.46 -11.88
C TYR A 6 4.08 0.94 -11.38
N CYS A 7 4.45 1.82 -12.29
CA CYS A 7 4.79 3.20 -12.01
C CYS A 7 4.02 4.15 -12.93
N ILE A 8 3.86 5.40 -12.50
CA ILE A 8 3.35 6.45 -13.38
C ILE A 8 4.30 6.66 -14.55
N ALA A 9 3.74 6.92 -15.74
CA ALA A 9 4.54 7.09 -16.96
C ALA A 9 5.48 8.32 -16.92
N LYS A 10 5.19 9.30 -16.06
CA LYS A 10 5.99 10.52 -15.93
C LYS A 10 5.97 11.04 -14.50
N LYS A 11 7.09 10.88 -13.80
CA LYS A 11 7.27 11.44 -12.46
C LYS A 11 7.37 12.98 -12.48
N LYS A 12 6.84 13.62 -11.45
CA LYS A 12 6.87 15.07 -11.28
C LYS A 12 8.07 15.46 -10.41
N PRO A 13 9.03 16.26 -10.92
CA PRO A 13 10.20 16.68 -10.14
C PRO A 13 9.80 17.35 -8.82
N GLY A 14 10.48 17.00 -7.72
CA GLY A 14 10.26 17.58 -6.40
C GLY A 14 8.93 17.20 -5.73
N LYS A 15 8.18 16.25 -6.29
CA LYS A 15 6.96 15.72 -5.67
C LYS A 15 7.29 14.48 -4.84
N VAL A 16 6.79 14.42 -3.63
CA VAL A 16 6.81 13.19 -2.82
C VAL A 16 6.09 12.08 -3.56
N ALA A 17 6.75 10.95 -3.77
CA ALA A 17 6.15 9.78 -4.37
C ALA A 17 5.37 8.95 -3.33
N ILE A 18 4.28 8.33 -3.76
CA ILE A 18 3.49 7.43 -2.92
C ILE A 18 3.50 6.04 -3.53
N VAL A 19 4.03 5.08 -2.78
CA VAL A 19 4.18 3.69 -3.20
C VAL A 19 3.34 2.79 -2.31
N THR A 20 2.63 1.87 -2.92
CA THR A 20 1.89 0.80 -2.25
C THR A 20 2.32 -0.56 -2.77
N GLY A 21 1.79 -1.59 -2.17
CA GLY A 21 1.95 -2.97 -2.63
C GLY A 21 1.05 -3.93 -1.87
N GLY A 22 0.95 -5.10 -2.44
CA GLY A 22 0.16 -6.19 -1.89
C GLY A 22 0.02 -7.32 -2.90
N GLY A 23 -0.69 -8.39 -2.54
CA GLY A 23 -0.92 -9.52 -3.40
C GLY A 23 -1.88 -9.22 -4.56
N THR A 24 -1.76 -9.96 -5.65
CA THR A 24 -2.79 -9.96 -6.69
C THR A 24 -4.10 -10.57 -6.17
N GLY A 25 -5.20 -10.32 -6.89
CA GLY A 25 -6.53 -10.82 -6.50
C GLY A 25 -7.39 -9.81 -5.75
N HIS A 26 -6.83 -8.63 -5.44
CA HIS A 26 -7.53 -7.55 -4.71
C HIS A 26 -8.03 -6.42 -5.63
N LEU A 27 -8.22 -6.66 -6.92
CA LEU A 27 -8.59 -5.61 -7.88
C LEU A 27 -9.83 -4.79 -7.42
N PRO A 28 -9.82 -3.46 -7.59
CA PRO A 28 -8.80 -2.61 -8.23
C PRO A 28 -7.56 -2.32 -7.36
N LEU A 29 -7.55 -2.73 -6.10
CA LEU A 29 -6.35 -2.70 -5.27
C LEU A 29 -5.30 -3.65 -5.88
N PHE A 30 -4.07 -3.28 -6.01
CA PHE A 30 -3.45 -2.03 -5.56
C PHE A 30 -3.11 -1.16 -6.78
N LEU A 31 -2.75 -1.81 -7.87
CA LEU A 31 -2.27 -1.18 -9.11
C LEU A 31 -3.30 -0.27 -9.79
N GLY A 32 -4.61 -0.54 -9.63
CA GLY A 32 -5.68 0.27 -10.22
C GLY A 32 -5.76 1.71 -9.71
N TYR A 33 -4.99 2.04 -8.68
CA TYR A 33 -4.92 3.40 -8.12
C TYR A 33 -3.60 4.13 -8.44
N VAL A 34 -2.74 3.56 -9.30
CA VAL A 34 -1.57 4.27 -9.82
C VAL A 34 -2.01 5.32 -10.82
N GLY A 35 -1.78 6.59 -10.52
CA GLY A 35 -2.19 7.70 -11.37
C GLY A 35 -2.17 9.06 -10.66
N ASP A 36 -2.47 10.09 -11.41
CA ASP A 36 -2.43 11.48 -10.95
C ASP A 36 -3.30 11.73 -9.71
N GLY A 37 -2.70 12.31 -8.68
CA GLY A 37 -3.36 12.65 -7.42
C GLY A 37 -3.68 11.46 -6.51
N LEU A 38 -3.14 10.28 -6.83
CA LEU A 38 -3.23 9.06 -6.02
C LEU A 38 -1.83 8.47 -5.81
N LEU A 39 -1.58 7.26 -6.33
CA LEU A 39 -0.31 6.56 -6.18
C LEU A 39 0.64 6.86 -7.35
N ASP A 40 1.94 6.87 -7.07
CA ASP A 40 2.99 6.98 -8.07
C ASP A 40 3.56 5.61 -8.47
N GLY A 41 3.49 4.63 -7.57
CA GLY A 41 3.96 3.29 -7.84
C GLY A 41 3.26 2.21 -7.01
N CYS A 42 3.33 0.99 -7.53
CA CYS A 42 2.77 -0.20 -6.89
C CYS A 42 3.62 -1.43 -7.20
N ALA A 43 4.04 -2.16 -6.16
CA ALA A 43 4.63 -3.47 -6.25
C ALA A 43 3.55 -4.55 -6.02
N VAL A 44 3.43 -5.52 -6.93
CA VAL A 44 2.39 -6.55 -6.87
C VAL A 44 3.03 -7.91 -6.61
N GLY A 45 2.62 -8.57 -5.53
CA GLY A 45 3.06 -9.92 -5.19
C GLY A 45 2.31 -11.01 -5.96
N GLY A 46 2.49 -12.26 -5.53
CA GLY A 46 1.69 -13.40 -6.00
C GLY A 46 0.23 -13.31 -5.53
N VAL A 47 -0.55 -14.35 -5.79
CA VAL A 47 -1.97 -14.40 -5.39
C VAL A 47 -2.07 -14.36 -3.85
N PHE A 48 -2.58 -13.28 -3.31
CA PHE A 48 -2.64 -12.98 -1.86
C PHE A 48 -1.29 -13.09 -1.13
N GLN A 49 -0.20 -12.81 -1.82
CA GLN A 49 1.17 -12.82 -1.27
C GLN A 49 1.78 -11.42 -1.38
N SER A 50 2.51 -11.02 -0.36
CA SER A 50 3.21 -9.73 -0.36
C SER A 50 4.25 -9.64 -1.49
N PRO A 51 4.47 -8.46 -2.09
CA PRO A 51 5.60 -8.25 -3.00
C PRO A 51 6.92 -8.39 -2.25
N SER A 52 8.00 -8.71 -2.95
CA SER A 52 9.33 -8.76 -2.36
C SER A 52 9.88 -7.36 -2.05
N ALA A 53 10.83 -7.27 -1.13
CA ALA A 53 11.53 -6.02 -0.82
C ALA A 53 12.21 -5.42 -2.06
N ASP A 54 12.82 -6.27 -2.92
CA ASP A 54 13.45 -5.84 -4.16
C ASP A 54 12.45 -5.18 -5.14
N GLN A 55 11.24 -5.76 -5.27
CA GLN A 55 10.19 -5.16 -6.10
C GLN A 55 9.77 -3.78 -5.59
N ILE A 56 9.58 -3.65 -4.28
CA ILE A 56 9.21 -2.38 -3.64
C ILE A 56 10.34 -1.36 -3.83
N PHE A 57 11.58 -1.78 -3.64
CA PHE A 57 12.75 -0.94 -3.84
C PHE A 57 12.89 -0.45 -5.29
N GLU A 58 12.76 -1.33 -6.29
CA GLU A 58 12.81 -0.95 -7.71
C GLU A 58 11.71 0.05 -8.08
N VAL A 59 10.49 -0.15 -7.58
CA VAL A 59 9.39 0.82 -7.76
C VAL A 59 9.76 2.17 -7.12
N SER A 60 10.34 2.15 -5.92
CA SER A 60 10.73 3.37 -5.19
C SER A 60 11.77 4.19 -5.95
N LYS A 61 12.82 3.55 -6.46
CA LYS A 61 13.84 4.20 -7.30
C LYS A 61 13.23 4.84 -8.55
N GLU A 62 12.33 4.11 -9.20
CA GLU A 62 11.70 4.61 -10.43
C GLU A 62 10.84 5.85 -10.19
N VAL A 63 10.12 5.92 -9.07
CA VAL A 63 9.20 7.04 -8.80
C VAL A 63 9.81 8.17 -7.99
N ASP A 64 10.90 7.93 -7.26
CA ASP A 64 11.55 8.99 -6.49
C ASP A 64 12.03 10.13 -7.38
N SER A 65 11.82 11.34 -6.91
CA SER A 65 12.22 12.58 -7.59
C SER A 65 13.12 13.47 -6.71
N GLY A 66 13.70 12.88 -5.64
CA GLY A 66 14.50 13.58 -4.64
C GLY A 66 13.69 14.29 -3.56
N ALA A 67 12.38 14.01 -3.46
CA ALA A 67 11.49 14.55 -2.43
C ALA A 67 11.07 13.50 -1.40
N GLY A 68 11.55 12.27 -1.55
CA GLY A 68 11.26 11.11 -0.72
C GLY A 68 10.03 10.33 -1.15
N VAL A 69 9.88 9.15 -0.56
CA VAL A 69 8.83 8.16 -0.87
C VAL A 69 8.01 7.85 0.38
N LEU A 70 6.70 8.01 0.29
CA LEU A 70 5.76 7.54 1.32
C LEU A 70 5.27 6.14 0.96
N TYR A 71 5.57 5.16 1.80
CA TYR A 71 4.98 3.83 1.76
C TYR A 71 3.61 3.82 2.45
N LEU A 72 2.59 3.34 1.75
CA LEU A 72 1.22 3.32 2.25
C LEU A 72 0.57 1.98 1.88
N TYR A 73 0.41 1.08 2.85
CA TYR A 73 -0.02 -0.31 2.64
C TYR A 73 -0.88 -0.81 3.80
N GLY A 74 -1.44 -2.02 3.68
CA GLY A 74 -2.28 -2.63 4.69
C GLY A 74 -1.49 -3.27 5.84
N ASN A 75 -2.12 -3.43 7.00
CA ASN A 75 -1.51 -4.04 8.18
C ASN A 75 -1.44 -5.57 8.06
N TYR A 76 -0.46 -6.06 7.31
CA TYR A 76 -0.15 -7.48 7.15
C TYR A 76 1.33 -7.72 7.42
N THR A 77 1.66 -8.76 8.17
CA THR A 77 3.03 -9.02 8.61
C THR A 77 4.02 -9.11 7.45
N GLY A 78 3.66 -9.79 6.36
CA GLY A 78 4.54 -9.92 5.19
C GLY A 78 4.80 -8.59 4.50
N ASP A 79 3.77 -7.74 4.36
CA ASP A 79 3.92 -6.41 3.79
C ASP A 79 4.81 -5.54 4.67
N ILE A 80 4.56 -5.52 5.99
CA ILE A 80 5.37 -4.74 6.94
C ILE A 80 6.85 -5.12 6.82
N MET A 81 7.18 -6.41 6.89
CA MET A 81 8.56 -6.88 6.81
C MET A 81 9.24 -6.49 5.49
N ASN A 82 8.53 -6.64 4.36
CA ASN A 82 9.11 -6.36 3.05
C ASN A 82 9.24 -4.86 2.76
N PHE A 83 8.30 -4.03 3.24
CA PHE A 83 8.41 -2.57 3.15
C PHE A 83 9.52 -2.02 4.07
N ASP A 84 9.70 -2.59 5.27
CA ASP A 84 10.80 -2.20 6.15
C ASP A 84 12.16 -2.53 5.50
N MET A 85 12.32 -3.74 4.93
CA MET A 85 13.54 -4.11 4.20
C MET A 85 13.78 -3.21 2.98
N ALA A 86 12.72 -2.87 2.23
CA ALA A 86 12.83 -1.95 1.09
C ALA A 86 13.23 -0.54 1.54
N SER A 87 12.78 -0.09 2.73
CA SER A 87 13.19 1.18 3.32
C SER A 87 14.69 1.20 3.62
N GLU A 88 15.25 0.10 4.16
CA GLU A 88 16.70 -0.04 4.40
C GLU A 88 17.49 0.01 3.08
N LEU A 89 16.99 -0.65 2.02
CA LEU A 89 17.61 -0.59 0.70
C LEU A 89 17.56 0.83 0.11
N CYS A 90 16.47 1.56 0.30
CA CYS A 90 16.33 2.96 -0.12
C CYS A 90 17.31 3.88 0.62
N GLU A 91 17.51 3.68 1.91
CA GLU A 91 18.47 4.44 2.71
C GLU A 91 19.90 4.29 2.17
N MET A 92 20.28 3.09 1.68
CA MET A 92 21.58 2.84 1.08
C MET A 92 21.79 3.60 -0.25
N GLU A 93 20.73 4.07 -0.88
CA GLU A 93 20.71 4.84 -2.14
C GLU A 93 20.32 6.31 -1.93
N ASP A 94 20.41 6.80 -0.69
CA ASP A 94 20.06 8.17 -0.28
C ASP A 94 18.60 8.57 -0.59
N ILE A 95 17.67 7.61 -0.64
CA ILE A 95 16.24 7.84 -0.83
C ILE A 95 15.56 7.90 0.53
N GLU A 96 15.05 9.08 0.91
CA GLU A 96 14.27 9.24 2.15
C GLU A 96 12.93 8.52 2.05
N THR A 97 12.60 7.69 3.03
CA THR A 97 11.32 6.97 3.09
C THR A 97 10.56 7.24 4.38
N ALA A 98 9.25 7.12 4.33
CA ALA A 98 8.39 7.07 5.49
C ALA A 98 7.29 6.04 5.25
N SER A 99 6.80 5.40 6.31
CA SER A 99 5.76 4.36 6.20
C SER A 99 4.52 4.73 6.99
N ILE A 100 3.36 4.36 6.46
CA ILE A 100 2.09 4.39 7.17
C ILE A 100 1.25 3.16 6.82
N VAL A 101 0.77 2.48 7.84
CA VAL A 101 0.05 1.22 7.73
C VAL A 101 -1.44 1.44 7.94
N GLY A 102 -2.27 1.03 6.97
CA GLY A 102 -3.73 1.08 7.07
C GLY A 102 -4.27 0.04 8.03
N ALA A 103 -5.24 0.43 8.88
CA ALA A 103 -5.83 -0.41 9.92
C ALA A 103 -7.32 -0.06 10.10
N ASP A 104 -8.09 -0.18 9.03
CA ASP A 104 -9.46 0.32 8.95
C ASP A 104 -10.55 -0.71 9.29
N ASP A 105 -10.27 -2.02 9.14
CA ASP A 105 -11.26 -3.10 9.35
C ASP A 105 -11.55 -3.32 10.83
N VAL A 106 -12.63 -2.70 11.32
CA VAL A 106 -12.99 -2.73 12.76
C VAL A 106 -13.39 -4.11 13.28
N ASN A 107 -13.77 -5.03 12.41
CA ASN A 107 -14.17 -6.39 12.81
C ASN A 107 -12.99 -7.37 12.86
N SER A 108 -11.82 -6.99 12.39
CA SER A 108 -10.67 -7.91 12.34
C SER A 108 -9.83 -7.95 13.61
N GLY A 109 -10.10 -7.10 14.59
CA GLY A 109 -9.43 -7.12 15.89
C GLY A 109 -9.11 -5.76 16.50
N GLU A 110 -8.28 -5.77 17.52
CA GLU A 110 -7.73 -4.59 18.16
C GLU A 110 -6.89 -3.76 17.19
N LEU A 111 -6.76 -2.46 17.46
CA LEU A 111 -6.12 -1.51 16.53
C LEU A 111 -4.73 -1.95 16.05
N ALA A 112 -3.92 -2.56 16.93
CA ALA A 112 -2.56 -2.99 16.60
C ALA A 112 -2.49 -4.13 15.57
N ILE A 113 -3.52 -5.00 15.54
CA ILE A 113 -3.59 -6.16 14.63
C ILE A 113 -4.70 -6.02 13.58
N ARG A 114 -5.39 -4.88 13.59
CA ARG A 114 -6.51 -4.61 12.70
C ARG A 114 -6.04 -4.56 11.25
N ARG A 115 -6.73 -5.29 10.37
CA ARG A 115 -6.41 -5.32 8.94
C ARG A 115 -6.63 -3.98 8.27
N GLY A 116 -5.80 -3.65 7.29
CA GLY A 116 -6.01 -2.59 6.32
C GLY A 116 -6.66 -3.16 5.06
N VAL A 117 -7.85 -2.66 4.73
CA VAL A 117 -8.64 -3.14 3.57
C VAL A 117 -9.09 -1.95 2.71
N ALA A 118 -10.35 -1.85 2.35
CA ALA A 118 -10.85 -0.81 1.44
C ALA A 118 -10.60 0.63 1.92
N GLY A 119 -10.47 0.86 3.22
CA GLY A 119 -10.25 2.19 3.81
C GLY A 119 -8.90 2.81 3.48
N ILE A 120 -7.90 2.03 3.10
CA ILE A 120 -6.60 2.55 2.66
C ILE A 120 -6.71 3.45 1.43
N PHE A 121 -7.75 3.28 0.61
CA PHE A 121 -8.03 4.17 -0.52
C PHE A 121 -8.15 5.64 -0.10
N PHE A 122 -8.80 5.94 1.02
CA PHE A 122 -8.93 7.31 1.52
C PHE A 122 -7.59 7.89 1.95
N MET A 123 -6.68 7.04 2.44
CA MET A 123 -5.31 7.43 2.76
C MET A 123 -4.54 7.77 1.46
N TYR A 124 -4.67 6.95 0.39
CA TYR A 124 -4.10 7.26 -0.93
C TYR A 124 -4.58 8.61 -1.43
N LYS A 125 -5.89 8.86 -1.33
CA LYS A 125 -6.50 10.10 -1.81
C LYS A 125 -5.98 11.33 -1.05
N ALA A 126 -5.91 11.26 0.28
CA ALA A 126 -5.42 12.36 1.11
C ALA A 126 -3.93 12.64 0.88
N ALA A 127 -3.11 11.57 0.89
CA ALA A 127 -1.67 11.67 0.63
C ALA A 127 -1.39 12.17 -0.80
N GLY A 128 -2.06 11.60 -1.80
CA GLY A 128 -1.90 11.97 -3.21
C GLY A 128 -2.26 13.43 -3.47
N ALA A 129 -3.35 13.91 -2.90
CA ALA A 129 -3.75 15.31 -2.99
C ALA A 129 -2.70 16.23 -2.33
N LYS A 130 -2.23 15.90 -1.12
CA LYS A 130 -1.23 16.70 -0.41
C LYS A 130 0.11 16.72 -1.17
N ALA A 131 0.55 15.58 -1.71
CA ALA A 131 1.76 15.51 -2.53
C ALA A 131 1.63 16.32 -3.83
N ALA A 132 0.47 16.26 -4.49
CA ALA A 132 0.17 17.04 -5.70
C ALA A 132 0.20 18.56 -5.45
N MET A 133 -0.10 19.00 -4.22
CA MET A 133 0.01 20.39 -3.78
C MET A 133 1.44 20.81 -3.39
N GLY A 134 2.45 19.93 -3.56
CA GLY A 134 3.84 20.22 -3.20
C GLY A 134 4.15 20.04 -1.71
N GLY A 135 3.36 19.25 -0.98
CA GLY A 135 3.63 18.94 0.43
C GLY A 135 4.94 18.16 0.58
N LYS A 136 5.71 18.47 1.64
CA LYS A 136 6.91 17.71 2.03
C LYS A 136 6.52 16.35 2.59
N LEU A 137 7.45 15.38 2.63
CA LEU A 137 7.21 14.00 3.08
C LEU A 137 6.45 13.94 4.43
N LYS A 138 6.87 14.71 5.41
CA LYS A 138 6.19 14.79 6.73
C LYS A 138 4.74 15.31 6.64
N GLU A 139 4.45 16.23 5.73
CA GLU A 139 3.10 16.78 5.56
C GLU A 139 2.20 15.80 4.80
N VAL A 140 2.76 15.06 3.82
CA VAL A 140 2.05 14.01 3.09
C VAL A 140 1.71 12.86 4.03
N LEU A 141 2.67 12.44 4.86
CA LEU A 141 2.45 11.46 5.93
C LEU A 141 1.34 11.90 6.90
N ALA A 142 1.36 13.16 7.35
CA ALA A 142 0.34 13.70 8.25
C ALA A 142 -1.06 13.69 7.61
N ALA A 143 -1.17 13.97 6.31
CA ALA A 143 -2.43 13.89 5.58
C ALA A 143 -2.97 12.45 5.51
N ALA A 144 -2.09 11.47 5.24
CA ALA A 144 -2.45 10.05 5.29
C ALA A 144 -2.88 9.62 6.69
N GLN A 145 -2.15 10.05 7.73
CA GLN A 145 -2.49 9.76 9.13
C GLN A 145 -3.86 10.34 9.51
N TYR A 146 -4.15 11.57 9.10
CA TYR A 146 -5.45 12.20 9.33
C TYR A 146 -6.61 11.37 8.74
N ALA A 147 -6.42 10.86 7.50
CA ALA A 147 -7.41 9.99 6.87
C ALA A 147 -7.52 8.64 7.59
N LYS A 148 -6.39 8.00 7.95
CA LYS A 148 -6.34 6.75 8.71
C LYS A 148 -7.15 6.84 10.01
N ASP A 149 -6.96 7.91 10.79
CA ASP A 149 -7.59 8.08 12.09
C ASP A 149 -9.13 8.21 11.99
N ARG A 150 -9.64 8.57 10.81
CA ARG A 150 -11.07 8.85 10.56
C ARG A 150 -11.76 7.82 9.67
N THR A 151 -11.03 6.83 9.19
CA THR A 151 -11.58 5.78 8.32
C THR A 151 -11.82 4.50 9.11
N ARG A 152 -12.99 3.93 8.93
CA ARG A 152 -13.39 2.61 9.45
C ARG A 152 -14.14 1.87 8.37
N THR A 153 -13.88 0.58 8.25
CA THR A 153 -14.59 -0.32 7.34
C THR A 153 -15.11 -1.54 8.07
N VAL A 154 -16.12 -2.16 7.49
CA VAL A 154 -16.68 -3.43 7.92
C VAL A 154 -16.79 -4.33 6.69
N GLY A 155 -16.23 -5.52 6.79
CA GLY A 155 -16.28 -6.52 5.71
C GLY A 155 -17.34 -7.58 5.98
N PHE A 156 -17.98 -8.04 4.92
CA PHE A 156 -18.92 -9.17 4.94
C PHE A 156 -18.51 -10.20 3.89
N ALA A 157 -18.57 -11.48 4.23
CA ALA A 157 -18.34 -12.57 3.29
C ALA A 157 -19.65 -13.35 3.09
N LEU A 158 -20.03 -13.54 1.82
CA LEU A 158 -21.20 -14.33 1.43
C LEU A 158 -20.84 -15.76 1.08
N SER A 159 -19.54 -16.01 0.81
CA SER A 159 -18.97 -17.33 0.53
C SER A 159 -17.50 -17.36 0.97
N PRO A 160 -16.94 -18.54 1.28
CA PRO A 160 -15.50 -18.64 1.56
C PRO A 160 -14.68 -18.38 0.30
N CYS A 161 -13.45 -17.89 0.49
CA CYS A 161 -12.47 -17.78 -0.58
C CYS A 161 -11.74 -19.11 -0.76
N ILE A 162 -11.48 -19.48 -2.02
CA ILE A 162 -10.65 -20.63 -2.39
C ILE A 162 -9.43 -20.09 -3.13
N ILE A 163 -8.27 -20.13 -2.47
CA ILE A 163 -7.00 -19.75 -3.09
C ILE A 163 -6.60 -20.89 -4.04
N PRO A 164 -6.27 -20.62 -5.31
CA PRO A 164 -5.99 -21.65 -6.31
C PRO A 164 -4.91 -22.65 -5.89
N GLU A 165 -3.82 -22.18 -5.27
CA GLU A 165 -2.72 -23.04 -4.82
C GLU A 165 -3.12 -23.96 -3.64
N VAL A 166 -4.11 -23.56 -2.85
CA VAL A 166 -4.59 -24.33 -1.69
C VAL A 166 -5.70 -25.30 -2.07
N GLY A 167 -6.54 -24.94 -3.04
CA GLY A 167 -7.61 -25.75 -3.59
C GLY A 167 -8.75 -26.09 -2.62
N LYS A 168 -8.81 -25.45 -1.44
CA LYS A 168 -9.87 -25.64 -0.44
C LYS A 168 -10.29 -24.31 0.19
N PRO A 169 -11.51 -24.23 0.73
CA PRO A 169 -12.00 -23.04 1.43
C PRO A 169 -11.08 -22.62 2.59
N ASN A 170 -10.81 -21.34 2.72
CA ASN A 170 -9.99 -20.79 3.81
C ASN A 170 -10.75 -20.60 5.12
N PHE A 171 -12.09 -20.65 5.08
CA PHE A 171 -12.96 -20.65 6.25
C PHE A 171 -14.31 -21.30 5.92
N THR A 172 -15.12 -21.57 6.93
CA THR A 172 -16.48 -22.08 6.77
C THR A 172 -17.44 -21.02 7.30
N LEU A 173 -18.49 -20.70 6.54
CA LEU A 173 -19.56 -19.84 7.02
C LEU A 173 -20.46 -20.66 7.96
N GLY A 174 -20.69 -20.12 9.15
CA GLY A 174 -21.67 -20.68 10.08
C GLY A 174 -23.11 -20.35 9.66
N PRO A 175 -24.12 -20.96 10.30
CA PRO A 175 -25.53 -20.71 10.00
C PRO A 175 -26.03 -19.33 10.47
N ASN A 176 -25.22 -18.55 11.19
CA ASN A 176 -25.54 -17.22 11.70
C ASN A 176 -24.39 -16.24 11.47
#